data_f1d977b2909630af73cfdc08e369a876
#
_entry.id   f1d977b2909630af73cfdc08e369a876
#
_cell.length_a   1.000
_cell.length_b   1.000
_cell.length_c   1.000
_cell.angle_alpha   90.00
_cell.angle_beta   90.00
_cell.angle_gamma   90.00
#
_symmetry.space_group_name_H-M   'P 1'
#
loop_
_entity.id
_entity.type
_entity.pdbx_description
1 polymer ?
#
loop_
_entity_poly.entity_id
_entity_poly.type
_entity_poly.pdbx_seq_one_letter_code
_entity_poly.pdbx_strand_id
1 'polypeptide(L)'
;MAKSKSELADSLALELADSLNKKFKNTGYQTAFFLDGDTKAPSEVRGWVGTGSSMLDLAISNRKEGGFPVGRITEITGLEGSGKSLMAAHLLANTQKK
;
A
#
# COMPACT_ATOMS: atom_id res chain seq x y z
N MET A 1 -5.61 -31.29 18.65
CA MET A 1 -6.42 -30.10 18.39
C MET A 1 -6.46 -29.81 16.90
N ALA A 2 -7.64 -29.66 16.35
CA ALA A 2 -7.78 -29.25 14.97
C ALA A 2 -7.37 -27.76 14.85
N LYS A 3 -6.42 -27.44 13.99
CA LYS A 3 -6.09 -26.06 13.67
C LYS A 3 -7.28 -25.40 12.96
N SER A 4 -7.55 -24.14 13.25
CA SER A 4 -8.58 -23.39 12.55
C SER A 4 -8.23 -23.27 11.05
N LYS A 5 -9.23 -23.03 10.20
CA LYS A 5 -8.99 -22.84 8.75
C LYS A 5 -8.03 -21.69 8.47
N SER A 6 -8.06 -20.62 9.29
CA SER A 6 -7.15 -19.49 9.16
C SER A 6 -5.70 -19.87 9.49
N GLU A 7 -5.46 -20.66 10.54
CA GLU A 7 -4.13 -21.15 10.89
C GLU A 7 -3.53 -22.06 9.82
N LEU A 8 -4.35 -22.95 9.23
CA LEU A 8 -3.96 -23.78 8.10
C LEU A 8 -3.60 -22.95 6.87
N ALA A 9 -4.40 -21.94 6.55
CA ALA A 9 -4.14 -21.05 5.44
C ALA A 9 -2.83 -20.26 5.65
N ASP A 10 -2.57 -19.76 6.86
CA ASP A 10 -1.33 -19.04 7.20
C ASP A 10 -0.11 -19.96 7.09
N SER A 11 -0.18 -21.21 7.57
CA SER A 11 0.93 -22.15 7.46
C SER A 11 1.22 -22.56 6.02
N LEU A 12 0.18 -22.74 5.19
CA LEU A 12 0.32 -23.02 3.76
C LEU A 12 0.94 -21.83 3.02
N ALA A 13 0.53 -20.61 3.36
CA ALA A 13 1.09 -19.39 2.80
C ALA A 13 2.58 -19.24 3.14
N LEU A 14 2.98 -19.53 4.37
CA LEU A 14 4.38 -19.53 4.79
C LEU A 14 5.21 -20.55 4.02
N GLU A 15 4.74 -21.77 3.89
CA GLU A 15 5.42 -22.83 3.13
C GLU A 15 5.56 -22.45 1.65
N LEU A 16 4.51 -21.89 1.06
CA LEU A 16 4.52 -21.44 -0.33
C LEU A 16 5.53 -20.32 -0.55
N ALA A 17 5.53 -19.31 0.33
CA ALA A 17 6.48 -18.19 0.27
C ALA A 17 7.92 -18.67 0.38
N ASP A 18 8.21 -19.57 1.33
CA ASP A 18 9.54 -20.17 1.50
C ASP A 18 9.98 -20.96 0.28
N SER A 19 9.07 -21.75 -0.30
CA SER A 19 9.33 -22.53 -1.51
C SER A 19 9.65 -21.64 -2.69
N LEU A 20 8.90 -20.56 -2.90
CA LEU A 20 9.13 -19.61 -3.97
C LEU A 20 10.45 -18.87 -3.78
N ASN A 21 10.75 -18.43 -2.58
CA ASN A 21 12.00 -17.72 -2.28
C ASN A 21 13.23 -18.63 -2.47
N LYS A 22 13.12 -19.90 -2.11
CA LYS A 22 14.19 -20.89 -2.37
C LYS A 22 14.38 -21.17 -3.85
N LYS A 23 13.28 -21.34 -4.59
CA LYS A 23 13.31 -21.64 -6.02
C LYS A 23 13.98 -20.53 -6.84
N PHE A 24 13.74 -19.28 -6.47
CA PHE A 24 14.26 -18.11 -7.17
C PHE A 24 15.42 -17.42 -6.44
N LYS A 25 16.12 -18.12 -5.58
CA LYS A 25 17.25 -17.58 -4.81
C LYS A 25 18.36 -16.99 -5.69
N ASN A 26 18.52 -17.49 -6.90
CA ASN A 26 19.55 -17.03 -7.83
C ASN A 26 19.30 -15.63 -8.41
N THR A 27 18.10 -15.06 -8.23
CA THR A 27 17.79 -13.70 -8.71
C THR A 27 18.36 -12.60 -7.83
N GLY A 28 18.83 -12.93 -6.62
CA GLY A 28 19.33 -11.96 -5.66
C GLY A 28 18.24 -11.17 -4.95
N TYR A 29 16.98 -11.40 -5.27
CA TYR A 29 15.85 -10.70 -4.69
C TYR A 29 14.91 -11.68 -4.03
N GLN A 30 14.26 -11.24 -2.95
CA GLN A 30 13.14 -11.97 -2.38
C GLN A 30 11.94 -11.86 -3.32
N THR A 31 11.35 -12.99 -3.72
CA THR A 31 10.27 -13.03 -4.72
C THR A 31 8.88 -13.05 -4.12
N ALA A 32 8.73 -13.58 -2.90
CA ALA A 32 7.44 -13.66 -2.21
C ALA A 32 7.49 -12.92 -0.87
N PHE A 33 6.47 -12.10 -0.61
CA PHE A 33 6.35 -11.26 0.58
C PHE A 33 4.97 -11.39 1.19
N PHE A 34 4.88 -11.27 2.51
CA PHE A 34 3.60 -11.05 3.19
C PHE A 34 3.31 -9.54 3.27
N LEU A 35 2.06 -9.17 3.06
CA LEU A 35 1.60 -7.77 3.15
C LEU A 35 0.98 -7.47 4.53
N ASP A 36 1.64 -7.91 5.57
CA ASP A 36 1.20 -7.75 6.96
C ASP A 36 1.76 -6.50 7.66
N GLY A 37 2.61 -5.76 6.97
CA GLY A 37 3.28 -4.56 7.51
C GLY A 37 4.61 -4.82 8.21
N ASP A 38 4.94 -6.06 8.51
CA ASP A 38 6.20 -6.43 9.17
C ASP A 38 7.36 -6.66 8.19
N THR A 39 7.04 -6.95 6.95
CA THR A 39 8.04 -7.20 5.91
C THR A 39 8.21 -5.98 5.00
N LYS A 40 9.43 -5.72 4.59
CA LYS A 40 9.75 -4.64 3.64
C LYS A 40 9.42 -5.04 2.20
N ALA A 41 8.16 -5.32 1.93
CA ALA A 41 7.73 -5.63 0.55
C ALA A 41 7.91 -4.40 -0.35
N PRO A 42 8.33 -4.60 -1.61
CA PRO A 42 8.48 -3.48 -2.56
C PRO A 42 7.18 -2.73 -2.85
N SER A 43 6.05 -3.40 -2.66
CA SER A 43 4.71 -2.82 -2.84
C SER A 43 4.19 -2.09 -1.60
N GLU A 44 4.89 -2.16 -0.47
CA GLU A 44 4.47 -1.50 0.76
C GLU A 44 4.54 0.02 0.63
N VAL A 45 3.49 0.69 1.05
CA VAL A 45 3.45 2.16 1.11
C VAL A 45 3.90 2.60 2.49
N ARG A 46 5.02 3.34 2.55
CA ARG A 46 5.66 3.77 3.80
C ARG A 46 5.24 5.15 4.26
N GLY A 47 4.54 5.88 3.44
CA GLY A 47 4.12 7.22 3.78
C GLY A 47 2.89 7.65 2.99
N TRP A 48 2.18 8.61 3.54
CA TRP A 48 0.94 9.12 2.98
C TRP A 48 0.93 10.62 3.02
N VAL A 49 0.30 11.23 2.03
CA VAL A 49 0.08 12.68 1.97
C VAL A 49 -1.41 12.93 2.01
N GLY A 50 -1.85 13.67 3.01
CA GLY A 50 -3.26 14.02 3.18
C GLY A 50 -3.74 15.04 2.14
N THR A 51 -5.02 14.94 1.78
CA THR A 51 -5.69 15.87 0.87
C THR A 51 -6.18 17.14 1.56
N GLY A 52 -6.17 17.17 2.89
CA GLY A 52 -6.82 18.21 3.69
C GLY A 52 -8.26 17.88 4.11
N SER A 53 -8.83 16.82 3.54
CA SER A 53 -10.15 16.29 3.94
C SER A 53 -9.97 14.90 4.54
N SER A 54 -10.33 14.76 5.82
CA SER A 54 -10.25 13.49 6.53
C SER A 54 -11.12 12.40 5.91
N MET A 55 -12.28 12.76 5.40
CA MET A 55 -13.19 11.83 4.73
C MET A 55 -12.60 11.32 3.42
N LEU A 56 -12.01 12.21 2.64
CA LEU A 56 -11.37 11.84 1.37
C LEU A 56 -10.13 10.98 1.61
N ASP A 57 -9.31 11.33 2.58
CA ASP A 57 -8.14 10.55 2.98
C ASP A 57 -8.52 9.13 3.39
N LEU A 58 -9.58 9.00 4.17
CA LEU A 58 -10.11 7.69 4.57
C LEU A 58 -10.65 6.90 3.37
N ALA A 59 -11.38 7.57 2.47
CA ALA A 59 -11.94 6.93 1.27
C ALA A 59 -10.84 6.40 0.32
N ILE A 60 -9.75 7.11 0.18
CA ILE A 60 -8.64 6.73 -0.70
C ILE A 60 -7.79 5.61 -0.10
N SER A 61 -7.42 5.75 1.16
CA SER A 61 -6.39 4.90 1.77
C SER A 61 -6.92 3.92 2.81
N ASN A 62 -8.18 4.04 3.20
CA ASN A 62 -8.76 3.32 4.34
C ASN A 62 -7.95 3.51 5.64
N ARG A 63 -7.32 4.67 5.80
CA ARG A 63 -6.50 5.03 6.96
C ARG A 63 -6.89 6.40 7.49
N LYS A 64 -6.92 6.53 8.81
CA LYS A 64 -7.27 7.78 9.51
C LYS A 64 -6.32 8.94 9.12
N GLU A 65 -5.04 8.67 9.02
CA GLU A 65 -4.01 9.63 8.61
C GLU A 65 -3.41 9.22 7.25
N GLY A 66 -4.28 8.91 6.32
CA GLY A 66 -3.89 8.44 5.00
C GLY A 66 -3.91 9.53 3.95
N GLY A 67 -4.41 9.17 2.80
CA GLY A 67 -4.49 10.01 1.62
C GLY A 67 -3.80 9.35 0.43
N PHE A 68 -2.95 10.09 -0.26
CA PHE A 68 -2.22 9.57 -1.41
C PHE A 68 -0.91 8.91 -1.00
N PRO A 69 -0.57 7.77 -1.59
CA PRO A 69 0.63 7.03 -1.23
C PRO A 69 1.89 7.69 -1.76
N VAL A 70 2.90 7.80 -0.90
CA VAL A 70 4.23 8.28 -1.29
C VAL A 70 4.97 7.19 -2.07
N GLY A 71 5.69 7.59 -3.11
CA GLY A 71 6.46 6.66 -3.94
C GLY A 71 5.63 5.87 -4.93
N ARG A 72 4.43 6.36 -5.25
CA ARG A 72 3.53 5.75 -6.23
C ARG A 72 3.05 6.80 -7.23
N ILE A 73 2.66 6.34 -8.41
CA ILE A 73 2.02 7.16 -9.44
C ILE A 73 0.52 7.01 -9.25
N THR A 74 -0.17 8.13 -9.07
CA THR A 74 -1.62 8.17 -8.92
C THR A 74 -2.23 8.96 -10.05
N GLU A 75 -3.23 8.42 -10.70
CA GLU A 75 -4.00 9.09 -11.74
C GLU A 75 -5.32 9.60 -11.18
N ILE A 76 -5.64 10.87 -11.47
CA ILE A 76 -6.91 11.49 -11.10
C ILE A 76 -7.66 11.83 -12.39
N THR A 77 -8.82 11.20 -12.58
CA THR A 77 -9.65 11.39 -13.76
C THR A 77 -11.01 11.96 -13.39
N GLY A 78 -11.60 12.70 -14.29
CA GLY A 78 -12.93 13.29 -14.09
C GLY A 78 -13.26 14.29 -15.18
N LEU A 79 -14.49 14.79 -15.13
CA LEU A 79 -14.96 15.83 -16.04
C LEU A 79 -14.26 17.16 -15.80
N GLU A 80 -14.29 18.03 -16.78
CA GLU A 80 -13.75 19.37 -16.66
C GLU A 80 -14.45 20.15 -15.52
N GLY A 81 -13.69 20.93 -14.77
CA GLY A 81 -14.23 21.71 -13.66
C GLY A 81 -14.58 20.90 -12.40
N SER A 82 -14.17 19.62 -12.31
CA SER A 82 -14.45 18.77 -11.14
C SER A 82 -13.49 18.97 -9.97
N GLY A 83 -12.49 19.83 -10.09
CA GLY A 83 -11.55 20.13 -9.02
C GLY A 83 -10.27 19.28 -9.01
N LYS A 84 -9.95 18.59 -10.09
CA LYS A 84 -8.73 17.75 -10.19
C LYS A 84 -7.45 18.52 -9.92
N SER A 85 -7.30 19.67 -10.57
CA SER A 85 -6.11 20.54 -10.41
C SER A 85 -6.05 21.15 -9.00
N LEU A 86 -7.20 21.49 -8.42
CA LEU A 86 -7.29 22.00 -7.06
C LEU A 86 -6.84 20.94 -6.06
N MET A 87 -7.24 19.70 -6.23
CA MET A 87 -6.81 18.59 -5.40
C MET A 87 -5.28 18.39 -5.50
N ALA A 88 -4.73 18.44 -6.71
CA ALA A 88 -3.29 18.34 -6.92
C ALA A 88 -2.52 19.48 -6.22
N ALA A 89 -3.05 20.69 -6.25
CA ALA A 89 -2.47 21.84 -5.55
C ALA A 89 -2.48 21.65 -4.02
N HIS A 90 -3.55 21.13 -3.45
CA HIS A 90 -3.63 20.82 -2.03
C HIS A 90 -2.63 19.73 -1.63
N LEU A 91 -2.47 18.69 -2.44
CA LEU A 91 -1.49 17.64 -2.21
C LEU A 91 -0.06 18.18 -2.23
N LEU A 92 0.24 19.05 -3.19
CA LEU A 92 1.55 19.71 -3.28
C LEU A 92 1.83 20.55 -2.03
N ALA A 93 0.87 21.35 -1.60
CA ALA A 93 1.01 22.18 -0.40
C ALA A 93 1.22 21.31 0.86
N ASN A 94 0.47 20.23 1.02
CA ASN A 94 0.60 19.33 2.15
C ASN A 94 1.93 18.57 2.13
N THR A 95 2.44 18.26 0.95
CA THR A 95 3.76 17.64 0.80
C THR A 95 4.88 18.59 1.25
N GLN A 96 4.76 19.87 0.93
CA GLN A 96 5.74 20.90 1.35
C GLN A 96 5.78 21.12 2.87
N LYS A 97 4.68 20.85 3.57
CA LYS A 97 4.60 20.98 5.03
C LYS A 97 5.24 19.83 5.78
N LYS A 98 5.54 18.77 5.11
CA LYS A 98 6.24 17.62 5.71
C LYS A 98 7.79 17.82 5.67
#